data_a2f9b6e92e68aed1627063ce9e7f319c
#
_entry.id   a2f9b6e92e68aed1627063ce9e7f319c
#
_cell.length_a   1.000
_cell.length_b   1.000
_cell.length_c   1.000
_cell.angle_alpha   90.00
_cell.angle_beta   90.00
_cell.angle_gamma   90.00
#
_symmetry.space_group_name_H-M   'P 1'
#
loop_
_entity.id
_entity.type
_entity.pdbx_description
1 polymer ?
#
loop_
_entity_poly.entity_id
_entity_poly.type
_entity_poly.pdbx_seq_one_letter_code
_entity_poly.pdbx_strand_id
1 'polypeptide(L)'
;MARKKTSTQLTPLELEIMTVLWETGPATVQVVQQRLPAERNLAYTSVQTVLNILDRKGKVTRKLKDRAYYYRPVLTRQKALSQAIGDVLDRLFGGSAESLVLNLVETRRLTPEKLARINELLVQPKGSEHGNG
;
A
#
# COMPACT_ATOMS: atom_id res chain seq x y z
N MET A 1 -15.17 -11.09 16.83
CA MET A 1 -14.81 -10.83 16.72
C MET A 1 -13.85 -10.60 15.90
N ALA A 2 -13.29 -10.78 15.60
CA ALA A 2 -12.26 -10.59 14.90
C ALA A 2 -12.45 -10.23 13.54
N ARG A 3 -13.33 -10.28 13.05
CA ARG A 3 -13.52 -10.03 11.83
C ARG A 3 -13.06 -8.86 11.29
N LYS A 4 -12.91 -7.93 11.87
CA LYS A 4 -12.52 -6.80 11.38
C LYS A 4 -11.22 -6.81 10.82
N LYS A 5 -10.36 -7.61 11.15
CA LYS A 5 -9.12 -7.61 10.61
C LYS A 5 -9.12 -7.87 9.20
N THR A 6 -9.98 -8.63 8.66
CA THR A 6 -9.92 -8.96 7.26
C THR A 6 -10.14 -7.76 6.39
N SER A 7 -10.82 -6.74 6.86
CA SER A 7 -11.11 -5.60 6.03
C SER A 7 -9.91 -4.70 5.83
N THR A 8 -8.84 -4.91 6.56
CA THR A 8 -7.68 -4.05 6.42
C THR A 8 -6.74 -4.53 5.33
N GLN A 9 -6.87 -5.77 4.90
CA GLN A 9 -5.96 -6.28 3.90
C GLN A 9 -6.45 -6.01 2.50
N LEU A 10 -5.54 -5.66 1.63
CA LEU A 10 -5.86 -5.46 0.24
C LEU A 10 -5.51 -6.70 -0.54
N THR A 11 -6.38 -7.09 -1.46
CA THR A 11 -6.05 -8.15 -2.40
C THR A 11 -4.98 -7.62 -3.36
N PRO A 12 -4.29 -8.50 -4.10
CA PRO A 12 -3.31 -8.02 -5.06
C PRO A 12 -3.88 -7.03 -6.07
N LEU A 13 -5.08 -7.27 -6.59
CA LEU A 13 -5.67 -6.35 -7.54
C LEU A 13 -6.05 -5.04 -6.87
N GLU A 14 -6.60 -5.10 -5.66
CA GLU A 14 -6.92 -3.89 -4.91
C GLU A 14 -5.66 -3.05 -4.69
N LEU A 15 -4.55 -3.70 -4.37
CA LEU A 15 -3.31 -2.98 -4.15
C LEU A 15 -2.82 -2.31 -5.43
N GLU A 16 -2.95 -3.00 -6.57
CA GLU A 16 -2.55 -2.39 -7.83
C GLU A 16 -3.40 -1.17 -8.15
N ILE A 17 -4.69 -1.26 -7.89
CA ILE A 17 -5.58 -0.13 -8.13
C ILE A 17 -5.26 1.03 -7.18
N MET A 18 -5.02 0.71 -5.90
CA MET A 18 -4.63 1.76 -4.96
C MET A 18 -3.32 2.40 -5.38
N THR A 19 -2.37 1.60 -5.89
CA THR A 19 -1.09 2.13 -6.34
C THR A 19 -1.29 3.14 -7.47
N VAL A 20 -2.19 2.84 -8.40
CA VAL A 20 -2.49 3.79 -9.47
C VAL A 20 -3.03 5.09 -8.87
N LEU A 21 -3.96 4.99 -7.93
CA LEU A 21 -4.57 6.18 -7.33
C LEU A 21 -3.55 6.99 -6.52
N TRP A 22 -2.62 6.30 -5.84
CA TRP A 22 -1.59 7.02 -5.10
C TRP A 22 -0.67 7.78 -6.06
N GLU A 23 -0.49 7.28 -7.27
CA GLU A 23 0.36 7.95 -8.25
C GLU A 23 -0.36 9.07 -8.99
N THR A 24 -1.62 8.84 -9.34
CA THR A 24 -2.35 9.81 -10.15
C THR A 24 -3.14 10.83 -9.35
N GLY A 25 -3.51 10.48 -8.11
CA GLY A 25 -4.52 11.23 -7.39
C GLY A 25 -5.88 10.82 -7.89
N PRO A 26 -6.90 11.63 -7.68
CA PRO A 26 -8.27 11.26 -8.07
C PRO A 26 -8.33 10.88 -9.54
N ALA A 27 -8.98 9.78 -9.83
CA ALA A 27 -9.04 9.27 -11.20
C ALA A 27 -10.34 8.54 -11.46
N THR A 28 -10.74 8.49 -12.72
CA THR A 28 -11.93 7.77 -13.14
C THR A 28 -11.61 6.30 -13.34
N VAL A 29 -12.64 5.48 -13.47
CA VAL A 29 -12.47 4.06 -13.77
C VAL A 29 -11.64 3.88 -15.03
N GLN A 30 -11.90 4.69 -16.04
CA GLN A 30 -11.19 4.58 -17.31
C GLN A 30 -9.70 4.81 -17.16
N VAL A 31 -9.32 5.83 -16.41
CA VAL A 31 -7.91 6.12 -16.19
C VAL A 31 -7.25 4.98 -15.41
N VAL A 32 -7.92 4.47 -14.38
CA VAL A 32 -7.37 3.36 -13.62
C VAL A 32 -7.17 2.15 -14.53
N GLN A 33 -8.18 1.84 -15.35
CA GLN A 33 -8.08 0.71 -16.24
C GLN A 33 -6.89 0.84 -17.17
N GLN A 34 -6.66 2.04 -17.71
CA GLN A 34 -5.58 2.26 -18.64
C GLN A 34 -4.20 2.18 -17.98
N ARG A 35 -4.12 2.49 -16.71
CA ARG A 35 -2.84 2.47 -16.01
C ARG A 35 -2.48 1.16 -15.36
N LEU A 36 -3.42 0.23 -15.27
CA LEU A 36 -3.12 -1.08 -14.73
C LEU A 36 -2.24 -1.86 -15.70
N PRO A 37 -1.45 -2.82 -15.20
CA PRO A 37 -0.60 -3.61 -16.11
C PRO A 37 -1.42 -4.26 -17.21
N ALA A 38 -0.91 -4.21 -18.43
CA ALA A 38 -1.63 -4.73 -19.58
C ALA A 38 -1.96 -6.22 -19.44
N GLU A 39 -1.11 -6.97 -18.76
CA GLU A 39 -1.35 -8.38 -18.62
C GLU A 39 -2.55 -8.68 -17.73
N ARG A 40 -3.04 -7.71 -16.98
CA ARG A 40 -4.25 -7.91 -16.22
C ARG A 40 -5.44 -8.02 -17.15
N ASN A 41 -5.43 -7.26 -18.23
CA ASN A 41 -6.46 -7.30 -19.26
C ASN A 41 -7.88 -7.28 -18.67
N LEU A 42 -8.12 -6.32 -17.80
CA LEU A 42 -9.41 -6.23 -17.12
C LEU A 42 -10.37 -5.35 -17.85
N ALA A 43 -11.63 -5.77 -17.85
CA ALA A 43 -12.69 -4.97 -18.42
C ALA A 43 -12.99 -3.79 -17.53
N TYR A 44 -13.58 -2.76 -18.11
CA TYR A 44 -14.00 -1.57 -17.40
C TYR A 44 -14.88 -1.93 -16.20
N THR A 45 -15.84 -2.84 -16.41
CA THR A 45 -16.77 -3.20 -15.34
C THR A 45 -16.07 -3.92 -14.20
N SER A 46 -15.03 -4.69 -14.51
CA SER A 46 -14.28 -5.37 -13.46
C SER A 46 -13.55 -4.35 -12.59
N VAL A 47 -12.93 -3.37 -13.21
CA VAL A 47 -12.24 -2.32 -12.48
C VAL A 47 -13.24 -1.52 -11.64
N GLN A 48 -14.39 -1.19 -12.25
CA GLN A 48 -15.40 -0.45 -11.53
C GLN A 48 -15.90 -1.22 -10.31
N THR A 49 -16.09 -2.52 -10.45
CA THR A 49 -16.54 -3.34 -9.33
C THR A 49 -15.55 -3.29 -8.17
N VAL A 50 -14.26 -3.41 -8.48
CA VAL A 50 -13.25 -3.39 -7.44
C VAL A 50 -13.17 -2.00 -6.78
N LEU A 51 -13.25 -0.94 -7.58
CA LEU A 51 -13.25 0.40 -7.01
C LEU A 51 -14.45 0.61 -6.08
N ASN A 52 -15.61 0.05 -6.43
CA ASN A 52 -16.77 0.16 -5.58
C ASN A 52 -16.62 -0.66 -4.29
N ILE A 53 -15.93 -1.78 -4.37
CA ILE A 53 -15.62 -2.56 -3.19
C ILE A 53 -14.69 -1.75 -2.28
N LEU A 54 -13.69 -1.11 -2.86
CA LEU A 54 -12.76 -0.29 -2.07
C LEU A 54 -13.50 0.89 -1.42
N ASP A 55 -14.49 1.43 -2.11
CA ASP A 55 -15.31 2.51 -1.56
C ASP A 55 -16.11 2.00 -0.35
N ARG A 56 -16.71 0.82 -0.46
CA ARG A 56 -17.44 0.26 0.65
C ARG A 56 -16.53 -0.09 1.83
N LYS A 57 -15.30 -0.46 1.56
CA LYS A 57 -14.35 -0.76 2.62
C LYS A 57 -13.76 0.50 3.25
N GLY A 58 -14.09 1.67 2.71
CA GLY A 58 -13.56 2.92 3.23
C GLY A 58 -12.14 3.23 2.81
N LYS A 59 -11.61 2.52 1.79
CA LYS A 59 -10.25 2.74 1.34
C LYS A 59 -10.17 3.85 0.31
N VAL A 60 -11.24 4.09 -0.41
CA VAL A 60 -11.34 5.20 -1.35
C VAL A 60 -12.67 5.89 -1.13
N THR A 61 -12.80 7.10 -1.67
CA THR A 61 -14.08 7.78 -1.72
C THR A 61 -14.24 8.27 -3.14
N ARG A 62 -15.47 8.49 -3.57
CA ARG A 62 -15.71 8.95 -4.93
C ARG A 62 -16.50 10.23 -4.93
N LYS A 63 -16.31 10.99 -5.97
CA LYS A 63 -16.99 12.25 -6.11
C LYS A 63 -17.40 12.40 -7.55
N LEU A 64 -18.65 12.81 -7.76
CA LEU A 64 -19.14 13.02 -9.11
C LEU A 64 -18.67 14.38 -9.61
N LYS A 65 -18.08 14.40 -10.80
CA LYS A 65 -17.62 15.62 -11.40
C LYS A 65 -17.74 15.49 -12.90
N ASP A 66 -18.44 16.41 -13.56
CA ASP A 66 -18.63 16.39 -15.00
C ASP A 66 -19.15 15.03 -15.48
N ARG A 67 -20.14 14.51 -14.77
CA ARG A 67 -20.81 13.24 -15.14
C ARG A 67 -19.95 12.00 -15.00
N ALA A 68 -18.82 12.09 -14.33
CA ALA A 68 -17.99 10.93 -14.08
C ALA A 68 -17.63 10.90 -12.61
N TYR A 69 -17.49 9.68 -12.09
CA TYR A 69 -17.02 9.55 -10.71
C TYR A 69 -15.51 9.49 -10.70
N TYR A 70 -14.93 10.30 -9.84
CA TYR A 70 -13.50 10.30 -9.59
C TYR A 70 -13.26 9.65 -8.24
N TYR A 71 -12.44 8.62 -8.22
CA TYR A 71 -12.12 7.90 -7.00
C TYR A 71 -10.82 8.44 -6.44
N ARG A 72 -10.81 8.67 -5.16
CA ARG A 72 -9.65 9.26 -4.48
C ARG A 72 -9.26 8.38 -3.33
N PRO A 73 -7.97 8.11 -3.10
CA PRO A 73 -7.58 7.24 -1.98
C PRO A 73 -7.84 7.91 -0.65
N VAL A 74 -8.44 7.18 0.28
CA VAL A 74 -8.59 7.59 1.66
C VAL A 74 -7.49 6.91 2.45
N LEU A 75 -7.27 5.61 2.19
CA LEU A 75 -6.15 4.90 2.78
C LEU A 75 -4.87 5.41 2.15
N THR A 76 -3.96 5.94 2.96
CA THR A 76 -2.71 6.45 2.41
C THR A 76 -1.75 5.31 2.14
N ARG A 77 -0.78 5.56 1.28
CA ARG A 77 0.24 4.56 0.97
C ARG A 77 0.99 4.17 2.24
N GLN A 78 1.36 5.15 3.06
CA GLN A 78 2.10 4.88 4.28
C GLN A 78 1.32 4.00 5.23
N LYS A 79 0.02 4.25 5.36
CA LYS A 79 -0.79 3.45 6.24
C LYS A 79 -0.93 2.03 5.70
N ALA A 80 -1.10 1.89 4.39
CA ALA A 80 -1.20 0.56 3.78
C ALA A 80 0.10 -0.20 3.99
N LEU A 81 1.23 0.48 3.85
CA LEU A 81 2.53 -0.13 4.04
C LEU A 81 2.69 -0.62 5.48
N SER A 82 2.32 0.21 6.45
CA SER A 82 2.41 -0.17 7.86
C SER A 82 1.55 -1.37 8.17
N GLN A 83 0.35 -1.41 7.62
CA GLN A 83 -0.55 -2.53 7.85
C GLN A 83 0.01 -3.81 7.24
N ALA A 84 0.56 -3.72 6.04
CA ALA A 84 1.10 -4.89 5.36
C ALA A 84 2.30 -5.46 6.12
N ILE A 85 3.19 -4.58 6.59
CA ILE A 85 4.36 -5.02 7.33
C ILE A 85 3.93 -5.65 8.65
N GLY A 86 2.99 -5.03 9.37
CA GLY A 86 2.50 -5.58 10.61
C GLY A 86 1.90 -6.95 10.42
N ASP A 87 1.17 -7.13 9.33
CA ASP A 87 0.53 -8.38 9.05
C ASP A 87 1.55 -9.49 8.76
N VAL A 88 2.58 -9.16 7.98
CA VAL A 88 3.64 -10.11 7.69
C VAL A 88 4.37 -10.49 8.97
N LEU A 89 4.68 -9.50 9.81
CA LEU A 89 5.37 -9.78 11.05
C LEU A 89 4.56 -10.72 11.94
N ASP A 90 3.28 -10.45 12.07
CA ASP A 90 2.44 -11.26 12.96
C ASP A 90 2.23 -12.65 12.43
N ARG A 91 2.03 -12.79 11.13
CA ARG A 91 1.76 -14.09 10.59
C ARG A 91 2.95 -14.98 10.35
N LEU A 92 4.03 -14.40 9.89
CA LEU A 92 5.16 -15.19 9.45
C LEU A 92 6.39 -15.09 10.35
N PHE A 93 6.48 -14.06 11.17
CA PHE A 93 7.67 -13.84 11.99
C PHE A 93 7.36 -13.74 13.48
N GLY A 94 6.16 -14.17 13.88
CA GLY A 94 5.82 -14.15 15.30
C GLY A 94 5.93 -12.78 15.93
N GLY A 95 5.74 -11.73 15.15
CA GLY A 95 5.82 -10.37 15.62
C GLY A 95 7.23 -9.82 15.72
N SER A 96 8.23 -10.58 15.28
CA SER A 96 9.62 -10.19 15.46
C SER A 96 10.18 -9.46 14.26
N ALA A 97 10.43 -8.17 14.42
CA ALA A 97 11.07 -7.38 13.35
C ALA A 97 12.50 -7.85 13.12
N GLU A 98 13.17 -8.31 14.17
CA GLU A 98 14.52 -8.80 14.02
C GLU A 98 14.58 -10.02 13.13
N SER A 99 13.59 -10.92 13.29
CA SER A 99 13.54 -12.10 12.44
C SER A 99 13.32 -11.72 10.97
N LEU A 100 12.50 -10.71 10.75
CA LEU A 100 12.28 -10.23 9.39
C LEU A 100 13.59 -9.70 8.79
N VAL A 101 14.33 -8.88 9.55
CA VAL A 101 15.58 -8.33 9.06
C VAL A 101 16.59 -9.44 8.77
N LEU A 102 16.68 -10.43 9.66
CA LEU A 102 17.60 -11.53 9.44
C LEU A 102 17.23 -12.30 8.18
N ASN A 103 15.93 -12.48 7.94
CA ASN A 103 15.50 -13.17 6.73
C ASN A 103 15.85 -12.36 5.48
N LEU A 104 15.75 -11.05 5.56
CA LEU A 104 16.11 -10.20 4.43
C LEU A 104 17.61 -10.33 4.12
N VAL A 105 18.43 -10.47 5.16
CA VAL A 105 19.85 -10.66 4.97
C VAL A 105 20.14 -12.05 4.38
N GLU A 106 19.50 -13.06 4.93
CA GLU A 106 19.71 -14.43 4.46
C GLU A 106 19.30 -14.61 3.01
N THR A 107 18.25 -13.93 2.60
CA THR A 107 17.77 -14.03 1.22
C THR A 107 18.45 -13.03 0.30
N ARG A 108 19.44 -12.31 0.82
CA ARG A 108 20.24 -11.37 0.06
C ARG A 108 19.48 -10.17 -0.45
N ARG A 109 18.34 -9.88 0.14
CA ARG A 109 17.60 -8.67 -0.18
C ARG A 109 18.19 -7.49 0.57
N LEU A 110 18.86 -7.77 1.70
CA LEU A 110 19.51 -6.73 2.47
C LEU A 110 20.96 -7.17 2.67
N THR A 111 21.90 -6.34 2.23
CA THR A 111 23.32 -6.65 2.33
C THR A 111 23.95 -5.87 3.47
N PRO A 112 25.14 -6.26 3.94
CA PRO A 112 25.82 -5.50 4.98
C PRO A 112 26.01 -4.04 4.62
N GLU A 113 26.28 -3.77 3.34
CA GLU A 113 26.45 -2.39 2.90
C GLU A 113 25.18 -1.60 3.02
N LYS A 114 24.05 -2.21 2.65
CA LYS A 114 22.75 -1.54 2.78
C LYS A 114 22.38 -1.35 4.24
N LEU A 115 22.71 -2.33 5.08
CA LEU A 115 22.45 -2.21 6.50
C LEU A 115 23.25 -1.07 7.09
N ALA A 116 24.51 -0.94 6.70
CA ALA A 116 25.34 0.13 7.21
C ALA A 116 24.78 1.49 6.81
N ARG A 117 24.27 1.58 5.58
CA ARG A 117 23.68 2.83 5.12
C ARG A 117 22.43 3.17 5.89
N ILE A 118 21.58 2.19 6.14
CA ILE A 118 20.38 2.41 6.93
C ILE A 118 20.75 2.87 8.33
N ASN A 119 21.77 2.26 8.91
CA ASN A 119 22.18 2.62 10.24
C ASN A 119 22.67 4.06 10.29
N GLU A 120 23.37 4.51 9.25
CA GLU A 120 23.81 5.89 9.18
C GLU A 120 22.63 6.83 9.16
N LEU A 121 21.59 6.48 8.42
CA LEU A 121 20.42 7.31 8.32
C LEU A 121 19.70 7.42 9.66
N LEU A 122 19.72 6.34 10.42
CA LEU A 122 19.04 6.34 11.70
C LEU A 122 19.74 7.18 12.75
N VAL A 123 21.05 7.29 12.66
CA VAL A 123 21.78 8.06 13.65
C VAL A 123 22.04 9.52 13.27
N GLN A 124 21.59 9.92 12.09
CA GLN A 124 21.79 11.29 11.70
C GLN A 124 20.89 12.20 12.49
N PRO A 125 21.47 13.28 12.99
CA PRO A 125 20.70 14.14 13.81
C PRO A 125 19.50 14.73 13.18
N LYS A 126 19.61 14.97 11.93
CA LYS A 126 18.61 15.56 11.30
C LYS A 126 17.42 14.86 11.33
N GLY A 127 17.50 13.72 11.21
CA GLY A 127 16.36 13.08 11.22
C GLY A 127 15.63 13.47 12.39
N SER A 128 16.30 13.87 13.23
CA SER A 128 15.66 14.14 14.29
C SER A 128 14.96 15.36 14.23
N GLU A 129 15.28 15.93 13.64
CA GLU A 129 14.64 16.98 13.63
C GLU A 129 13.54 17.04 13.32
N HIS A 130 13.23 16.55 13.30
CA HIS A 130 12.14 16.49 13.08
C HIS A 130 11.44 16.26 13.82
N GLY A 131 12.23 16.18 14.26
CA GLY A 131 11.64 15.96 14.92
C GLY A 131 11.30 16.15 15.65
N ASN A 132 11.60 16.23 15.89
CA ASN A 132 11.27 16.36 16.43
C ASN A 132 10.92 16.59 16.64
N GLY A 133 11.29 16.80 16.67
CA GLY A 133 10.99 16.88 16.72
C GLY A 133 10.85 16.89 16.62
#